data_1edef2250b69e571497dc9d8ac0c20cc
#
_entry.id   1edef2250b69e571497dc9d8ac0c20cc
#
_cell.length_a   1.000
_cell.length_b   1.000
_cell.length_c   1.000
_cell.angle_alpha   90.00
_cell.angle_beta   90.00
_cell.angle_gamma   90.00
#
_symmetry.space_group_name_H-M   'P 1'
#
loop_
_entity.id
_entity.type
_entity.pdbx_description
1 polymer ?
#
loop_
_entity_poly.entity_id
_entity_poly.type
_entity_poly.pdbx_seq_one_letter_code
_entity_poly.pdbx_strand_id
1 'polypeptide(L)'
;MSIFISIASYQDPLLVSTIFSAYNNATNKDELIFSICDQSDNPMNIEDLAFEKQVRYEHVDPVFSKGPCWARHRAQSFYQGEDYFLQIDSHTQFLPNWDVLFEEALLKIEAEQINDSYFAKPIITSYPRSFKVLDFDKGLFELNTGDKHTQVITYRKDSLFSRGSFSRQIGIPTKYTDITHAYLMAAGCIFTRGRFVEDIPYDPNYYFYGEELSMALRAFTHGFSFFHIPDVPLFHLYTDVSNIPRKLHWDPEDDKNRAIKWNELEKKSLDRLDDLFAENIEGSMGLGSERSLDDYAMISGIDLENKKVLDLQQATESTFLVSIDWKKNPINK
;
A
#
# COMPACT_ATOMS: atom_id res chain seq x y z
N MET A 1 -20.56 8.54 -3.65
CA MET A 1 -19.17 8.09 -3.74
C MET A 1 -18.53 8.22 -2.37
N SER A 2 -18.46 7.15 -1.60
CA SER A 2 -17.81 7.18 -0.28
C SER A 2 -16.42 6.55 -0.36
N ILE A 3 -15.41 7.14 0.34
CA ILE A 3 -14.04 6.65 0.36
C ILE A 3 -13.65 6.30 1.79
N PHE A 4 -13.36 5.03 2.04
CA PHE A 4 -12.79 4.54 3.28
C PHE A 4 -11.26 4.67 3.26
N ILE A 5 -10.72 5.56 4.09
CA ILE A 5 -9.28 5.87 4.16
C ILE A 5 -8.68 5.15 5.37
N SER A 6 -7.89 4.11 5.13
CA SER A 6 -7.25 3.30 6.18
C SER A 6 -5.85 3.83 6.49
N ILE A 7 -5.61 4.16 7.75
CA ILE A 7 -4.35 4.72 8.25
C ILE A 7 -3.89 3.94 9.49
N ALA A 8 -2.71 3.32 9.40
CA ALA A 8 -1.99 2.82 10.55
C ALA A 8 -0.90 3.82 10.93
N SER A 9 -0.91 4.29 12.17
CA SER A 9 0.05 5.25 12.69
C SER A 9 0.82 4.65 13.87
N TYR A 10 2.13 4.85 13.92
CA TYR A 10 2.97 4.48 15.05
C TYR A 10 3.85 5.65 15.46
N GLN A 11 3.53 6.29 16.60
CA GLN A 11 4.30 7.41 17.17
C GLN A 11 4.60 8.50 16.12
N ASP A 12 3.70 8.72 15.16
CA ASP A 12 3.95 9.58 14.01
C ASP A 12 3.40 10.99 14.22
N PRO A 13 4.25 12.02 14.28
CA PRO A 13 3.84 13.39 14.50
C PRO A 13 3.03 13.97 13.33
N LEU A 14 3.08 13.35 12.14
CA LEU A 14 2.39 13.84 10.94
C LEU A 14 0.97 13.30 10.77
N LEU A 15 0.48 12.40 11.62
CA LEU A 15 -0.86 11.81 11.50
C LEU A 15 -1.94 12.88 11.30
N VAL A 16 -1.98 13.88 12.18
CA VAL A 16 -2.97 14.96 12.11
C VAL A 16 -2.82 15.77 10.82
N SER A 17 -1.58 16.09 10.42
CA SER A 17 -1.31 16.80 9.17
C SER A 17 -1.78 16.01 7.94
N THR A 18 -1.58 14.69 7.93
CA THR A 18 -2.04 13.79 6.87
C THR A 18 -3.56 13.83 6.72
N ILE A 19 -4.29 13.73 7.83
CA ILE A 19 -5.76 13.75 7.82
C ILE A 19 -6.29 15.10 7.31
N PHE A 20 -5.71 16.21 7.80
CA PHE A 20 -6.10 17.55 7.32
C PHE A 20 -5.73 17.77 5.85
N SER A 21 -4.58 17.26 5.40
CA SER A 21 -4.21 17.34 3.99
C SER A 21 -5.20 16.57 3.11
N ALA A 22 -5.58 15.35 3.49
CA ALA A 22 -6.59 14.57 2.78
C ALA A 22 -7.93 15.32 2.72
N TYR A 23 -8.44 15.74 3.87
CA TYR A 23 -9.74 16.41 3.97
C TYR A 23 -9.79 17.74 3.20
N ASN A 24 -8.78 18.60 3.41
CA ASN A 24 -8.78 19.94 2.82
C ASN A 24 -8.61 19.94 1.30
N ASN A 25 -7.91 18.96 0.75
CA ASN A 25 -7.63 18.85 -0.68
C ASN A 25 -8.64 17.97 -1.45
N ALA A 26 -9.59 17.33 -0.77
CA ALA A 26 -10.65 16.61 -1.45
C ALA A 26 -11.72 17.54 -2.02
N THR A 27 -12.30 17.12 -3.14
CA THR A 27 -13.49 17.74 -3.75
C THR A 27 -14.74 17.33 -2.96
N ASN A 28 -14.88 16.05 -2.66
CA ASN A 28 -16.06 15.45 -2.03
C ASN A 28 -15.79 15.16 -0.53
N LYS A 29 -15.53 16.22 0.23
CA LYS A 29 -15.10 16.12 1.64
C LYS A 29 -16.06 15.33 2.53
N ASP A 30 -17.37 15.48 2.31
CA ASP A 30 -18.41 14.85 3.12
C ASP A 30 -18.52 13.32 2.89
N GLU A 31 -17.87 12.82 1.85
CA GLU A 31 -17.85 11.40 1.46
C GLU A 31 -16.62 10.64 2.01
N LEU A 32 -15.73 11.33 2.72
CA LEU A 32 -14.52 10.70 3.28
C LEU A 32 -14.81 10.07 4.64
N ILE A 33 -14.35 8.85 4.83
CA ILE A 33 -14.36 8.14 6.13
C ILE A 33 -12.93 7.77 6.49
N PHE A 34 -12.39 8.40 7.51
CA PHE A 34 -11.06 8.11 8.04
C PHE A 34 -11.13 6.97 9.05
N SER A 35 -10.38 5.92 8.83
CA SER A 35 -10.24 4.81 9.76
C SER A 35 -8.80 4.70 10.25
N ILE A 36 -8.60 4.92 11.53
CA ILE A 36 -7.29 5.17 12.10
C ILE A 36 -7.02 4.20 13.26
N CYS A 37 -5.92 3.47 13.17
CA CYS A 37 -5.31 2.79 14.30
C CYS A 37 -4.06 3.58 14.73
N ASP A 38 -4.21 4.38 15.78
CA ASP A 38 -3.16 5.25 16.32
C ASP A 38 -2.44 4.57 17.49
N GLN A 39 -1.22 4.17 17.26
CA GLN A 39 -0.35 3.50 18.23
C GLN A 39 0.64 4.52 18.80
N SER A 40 0.19 5.37 19.72
CA SER A 40 0.97 6.50 20.22
C SER A 40 0.87 6.70 21.72
N ASP A 41 1.90 7.34 22.31
CA ASP A 41 1.89 7.78 23.72
C ASP A 41 0.92 8.96 23.93
N ASN A 42 0.68 9.73 22.86
CA ASN A 42 -0.17 10.92 22.87
C ASN A 42 -1.27 10.77 21.82
N PRO A 43 -2.44 10.23 22.18
CA PRO A 43 -3.53 10.02 21.26
C PRO A 43 -4.05 11.33 20.66
N MET A 44 -4.43 11.27 19.38
CA MET A 44 -5.08 12.38 18.72
C MET A 44 -6.45 12.65 19.36
N ASN A 45 -6.76 13.91 19.62
CA ASN A 45 -8.10 14.32 20.03
C ASN A 45 -9.00 14.48 18.80
N ILE A 46 -9.89 13.53 18.55
CA ILE A 46 -10.81 13.57 17.41
C ILE A 46 -11.90 14.63 17.54
N GLU A 47 -12.24 15.04 18.76
CA GLU A 47 -13.26 16.09 19.02
C GLU A 47 -12.82 17.46 18.51
N ASP A 48 -11.52 17.67 18.31
CA ASP A 48 -10.97 18.91 17.73
C ASP A 48 -11.13 18.99 16.21
N LEU A 49 -11.57 17.91 15.56
CA LEU A 49 -11.77 17.86 14.12
C LEU A 49 -13.16 18.35 13.72
N ALA A 50 -13.23 19.30 12.80
CA ALA A 50 -14.52 19.78 12.27
C ALA A 50 -15.35 18.68 11.58
N PHE A 51 -14.70 17.56 11.24
CA PHE A 51 -15.27 16.37 10.58
C PHE A 51 -15.17 15.10 11.46
N GLU A 52 -15.25 15.26 12.78
CA GLU A 52 -15.15 14.15 13.76
C GLU A 52 -16.05 12.94 13.43
N LYS A 53 -17.27 13.21 12.90
CA LYS A 53 -18.25 12.17 12.55
C LYS A 53 -17.81 11.26 11.39
N GLN A 54 -16.81 11.71 10.64
CA GLN A 54 -16.21 10.95 9.52
C GLN A 54 -14.98 10.15 9.99
N VAL A 55 -14.67 10.16 11.30
CA VAL A 55 -13.48 9.52 11.86
C VAL A 55 -13.87 8.33 12.72
N ARG A 56 -13.40 7.16 12.35
CA ARG A 56 -13.44 5.91 13.13
C ARG A 56 -12.04 5.68 13.69
N TYR A 57 -11.90 5.87 14.98
CA TYR A 57 -10.60 5.97 15.62
C TYR A 57 -10.42 4.92 16.71
N GLU A 58 -9.28 4.28 16.70
CA GLU A 58 -8.83 3.42 17.76
C GLU A 58 -7.45 3.85 18.22
N HIS A 59 -7.32 4.10 19.52
CA HIS A 59 -6.02 4.32 20.17
C HIS A 59 -5.51 3.04 20.80
N VAL A 60 -4.22 2.79 20.63
CA VAL A 60 -3.50 1.67 21.22
C VAL A 60 -2.22 2.18 21.86
N ASP A 61 -1.97 1.83 23.12
CA ASP A 61 -0.67 2.08 23.75
C ASP A 61 0.43 1.37 22.92
N PRO A 62 1.51 2.11 22.53
CA PRO A 62 2.57 1.58 21.65
C PRO A 62 3.23 0.30 22.17
N VAL A 63 3.19 0.05 23.49
CA VAL A 63 3.73 -1.18 24.09
C VAL A 63 2.97 -2.46 23.64
N PHE A 64 1.70 -2.32 23.26
CA PHE A 64 0.87 -3.41 22.76
C PHE A 64 0.85 -3.50 21.22
N SER A 65 1.56 -2.62 20.55
CA SER A 65 1.67 -2.66 19.09
C SER A 65 2.35 -3.95 18.61
N LYS A 66 1.82 -4.48 17.49
CA LYS A 66 2.38 -5.66 16.80
C LYS A 66 2.87 -5.34 15.38
N GLY A 67 3.01 -4.05 15.07
CA GLY A 67 3.49 -3.58 13.79
C GLY A 67 2.38 -3.17 12.80
N PRO A 68 2.78 -2.74 11.58
CA PRO A 68 1.86 -2.09 10.65
C PRO A 68 0.74 -3.01 10.13
N CYS A 69 1.02 -4.27 9.82
CA CYS A 69 -0.01 -5.18 9.28
C CYS A 69 -1.13 -5.43 10.28
N TRP A 70 -0.77 -5.61 11.56
CA TRP A 70 -1.76 -5.74 12.63
C TRP A 70 -2.58 -4.45 12.79
N ALA A 71 -1.94 -3.29 12.74
CA ALA A 71 -2.64 -2.02 12.85
C ALA A 71 -3.56 -1.73 11.64
N ARG A 72 -3.13 -2.09 10.44
CA ARG A 72 -3.95 -2.00 9.22
C ARG A 72 -5.15 -2.94 9.27
N HIS A 73 -4.98 -4.16 9.79
CA HIS A 73 -6.09 -5.07 10.03
C HIS A 73 -7.13 -4.46 10.98
N ARG A 74 -6.68 -3.79 12.06
CA ARG A 74 -7.59 -3.10 12.98
C ARG A 74 -8.29 -1.93 12.32
N ALA A 75 -7.57 -1.09 11.59
CA ALA A 75 -8.18 -0.01 10.84
C ALA A 75 -9.22 -0.52 9.83
N GLN A 76 -8.93 -1.60 9.09
CA GLN A 76 -9.88 -2.22 8.16
C GLN A 76 -11.15 -2.76 8.84
N SER A 77 -11.08 -3.15 10.14
CA SER A 77 -12.26 -3.67 10.86
C SER A 77 -13.40 -2.65 11.01
N PHE A 78 -13.13 -1.39 10.78
CA PHE A 78 -14.13 -0.32 10.79
C PHE A 78 -14.82 -0.09 9.43
N TYR A 79 -14.49 -0.84 8.38
CA TYR A 79 -15.15 -0.75 7.08
C TYR A 79 -16.63 -1.11 7.19
N GLN A 80 -17.50 -0.35 6.51
CA GLN A 80 -18.96 -0.51 6.57
C GLN A 80 -19.63 -0.51 5.18
N GLY A 81 -18.87 -0.84 4.13
CA GLY A 81 -19.41 -0.94 2.77
C GLY A 81 -19.23 0.34 1.93
N GLU A 82 -18.26 1.18 2.25
CA GLU A 82 -17.91 2.35 1.44
C GLU A 82 -17.52 1.93 0.00
N ASP A 83 -17.79 2.81 -0.97
CA ASP A 83 -17.64 2.50 -2.40
C ASP A 83 -16.18 2.25 -2.81
N TYR A 84 -15.25 3.02 -2.20
CA TYR A 84 -13.82 2.97 -2.48
C TYR A 84 -13.01 2.76 -1.22
N PHE A 85 -11.84 2.16 -1.39
CA PHE A 85 -10.82 1.96 -0.39
C PHE A 85 -9.55 2.70 -0.77
N LEU A 86 -9.02 3.53 0.13
CA LEU A 86 -7.71 4.12 0.05
C LEU A 86 -6.89 3.73 1.29
N GLN A 87 -5.74 3.11 1.10
CA GLN A 87 -4.76 2.90 2.16
C GLN A 87 -3.55 3.78 1.96
N ILE A 88 -3.14 4.45 3.02
CA ILE A 88 -1.98 5.35 3.06
C ILE A 88 -1.19 5.19 4.35
N ASP A 89 0.03 5.71 4.34
CA ASP A 89 0.80 5.89 5.57
C ASP A 89 0.44 7.21 6.29
N SER A 90 0.71 7.27 7.60
CA SER A 90 0.39 8.41 8.47
C SER A 90 1.19 9.70 8.19
N HIS A 91 2.07 9.69 7.21
CA HIS A 91 2.93 10.80 6.78
C HIS A 91 2.82 11.05 5.28
N THR A 92 1.59 11.27 4.85
CA THR A 92 1.19 11.47 3.44
C THR A 92 0.63 12.88 3.26
N GLN A 93 0.92 13.52 2.12
CA GLN A 93 0.32 14.79 1.69
C GLN A 93 -0.42 14.58 0.37
N PHE A 94 -1.43 15.40 0.11
CA PHE A 94 -2.36 15.23 -0.99
C PHE A 94 -2.38 16.43 -1.94
N LEU A 95 -2.51 16.16 -3.24
CA LEU A 95 -2.84 17.21 -4.22
C LEU A 95 -4.32 17.62 -4.12
N PRO A 96 -4.68 18.85 -4.54
CA PRO A 96 -6.08 19.22 -4.71
C PRO A 96 -6.82 18.25 -5.65
N ASN A 97 -8.07 17.92 -5.30
CA ASN A 97 -8.96 17.01 -6.04
C ASN A 97 -8.46 15.56 -6.17
N TRP A 98 -7.64 15.11 -5.24
CA TRP A 98 -7.04 13.78 -5.25
C TRP A 98 -8.09 12.64 -5.33
N ASP A 99 -9.23 12.83 -4.67
CA ASP A 99 -10.37 11.90 -4.65
C ASP A 99 -10.94 11.68 -6.05
N VAL A 100 -11.19 12.75 -6.79
CA VAL A 100 -11.68 12.70 -8.18
C VAL A 100 -10.62 12.12 -9.12
N LEU A 101 -9.35 12.51 -8.95
CA LEU A 101 -8.25 12.02 -9.79
C LEU A 101 -8.07 10.50 -9.69
N PHE A 102 -8.16 9.94 -8.48
CA PHE A 102 -8.11 8.49 -8.29
C PHE A 102 -9.34 7.80 -8.86
N GLU A 103 -10.53 8.33 -8.60
CA GLU A 103 -11.77 7.76 -9.14
C GLU A 103 -11.76 7.72 -10.67
N GLU A 104 -11.44 8.83 -11.32
CA GLU A 104 -11.36 8.90 -12.79
C GLU A 104 -10.37 7.89 -13.37
N ALA A 105 -9.20 7.75 -12.74
CA ALA A 105 -8.21 6.78 -13.16
C ALA A 105 -8.71 5.32 -13.00
N LEU A 106 -9.37 5.01 -11.88
CA LEU A 106 -9.93 3.67 -11.65
C LEU A 106 -11.05 3.36 -12.64
N LEU A 107 -11.99 4.29 -12.85
CA LEU A 107 -13.08 4.15 -13.81
C LEU A 107 -12.57 3.99 -15.25
N LYS A 108 -11.51 4.69 -15.63
CA LYS A 108 -10.85 4.53 -16.93
C LYS A 108 -10.33 3.10 -17.13
N ILE A 109 -9.76 2.49 -16.08
CA ILE A 109 -9.25 1.11 -16.14
C ILE A 109 -10.43 0.14 -16.18
N GLU A 110 -11.41 0.30 -15.31
CA GLU A 110 -12.60 -0.56 -15.25
C GLU A 110 -13.41 -0.56 -16.56
N ALA A 111 -13.39 0.50 -17.33
CA ALA A 111 -14.09 0.56 -18.63
C ALA A 111 -13.59 -0.51 -19.61
N GLU A 112 -12.35 -0.98 -19.50
CA GLU A 112 -11.79 -2.04 -20.35
C GLU A 112 -12.32 -3.46 -19.97
N GLN A 113 -13.01 -3.63 -18.84
CA GLN A 113 -13.61 -4.93 -18.43
C GLN A 113 -14.62 -5.47 -19.47
N ILE A 114 -15.20 -4.59 -20.29
CA ILE A 114 -16.12 -5.00 -21.37
C ILE A 114 -15.40 -5.90 -22.37
N ASN A 115 -14.10 -5.70 -22.54
CA ASN A 115 -13.26 -6.45 -23.46
C ASN A 115 -12.57 -7.65 -22.78
N ASP A 116 -12.20 -7.51 -21.51
CA ASP A 116 -11.48 -8.53 -20.75
C ASP A 116 -11.74 -8.41 -19.24
N SER A 117 -12.13 -9.51 -18.62
CA SER A 117 -12.37 -9.60 -17.16
C SER A 117 -11.15 -9.27 -16.30
N TYR A 118 -9.95 -9.27 -16.88
CA TYR A 118 -8.72 -8.85 -16.21
C TYR A 118 -8.85 -7.44 -15.59
N PHE A 119 -9.66 -6.57 -16.18
CA PHE A 119 -9.87 -5.20 -15.74
C PHE A 119 -11.04 -5.01 -14.77
N ALA A 120 -11.69 -6.10 -14.33
CA ALA A 120 -12.88 -6.02 -13.47
C ALA A 120 -12.58 -5.64 -12.02
N LYS A 121 -11.37 -5.93 -11.53
CA LYS A 121 -10.95 -5.66 -10.15
C LYS A 121 -9.59 -4.91 -10.14
N PRO A 122 -9.53 -3.66 -10.65
CA PRO A 122 -8.27 -2.93 -10.70
C PRO A 122 -7.87 -2.37 -9.34
N ILE A 123 -6.57 -2.37 -9.08
CA ILE A 123 -5.92 -1.71 -7.96
C ILE A 123 -4.93 -0.68 -8.51
N ILE A 124 -5.09 0.57 -8.15
CA ILE A 124 -4.08 1.60 -8.37
C ILE A 124 -3.12 1.60 -7.19
N THR A 125 -1.84 1.48 -7.47
CA THR A 125 -0.79 1.48 -6.45
C THR A 125 0.46 2.18 -6.96
N SER A 126 1.24 2.77 -6.05
CA SER A 126 2.51 3.43 -6.37
C SER A 126 3.33 3.66 -5.11
N TYR A 127 4.64 3.84 -5.26
CA TYR A 127 5.41 4.60 -4.29
C TYR A 127 5.27 6.09 -4.62
N PRO A 128 4.52 6.90 -3.82
CA PRO A 128 4.29 8.30 -4.10
C PRO A 128 5.59 9.12 -4.14
N ARG A 129 5.58 10.25 -4.83
CA ARG A 129 6.69 11.20 -4.80
C ARG A 129 6.96 11.69 -3.38
N SER A 130 8.17 12.12 -3.11
CA SER A 130 8.55 12.63 -1.79
C SER A 130 8.03 14.04 -1.52
N PHE A 131 7.93 14.39 -0.25
CA PHE A 131 7.86 15.77 0.22
C PHE A 131 8.88 16.01 1.34
N LYS A 132 9.11 17.29 1.69
CA LYS A 132 9.93 17.71 2.82
C LYS A 132 9.11 18.58 3.76
N VAL A 133 9.42 18.52 5.04
CA VAL A 133 8.85 19.42 6.04
C VAL A 133 9.74 20.67 6.13
N LEU A 134 9.19 21.83 5.77
CA LEU A 134 9.91 23.11 5.86
C LEU A 134 9.79 23.72 7.25
N ASP A 135 8.57 23.67 7.81
CA ASP A 135 8.28 24.16 9.15
C ASP A 135 7.11 23.31 9.70
N PHE A 136 7.44 22.45 10.67
CA PHE A 136 6.46 21.51 11.23
C PHE A 136 5.34 22.25 11.98
N ASP A 137 5.69 23.24 12.81
CA ASP A 137 4.74 23.96 13.66
C ASP A 137 3.75 24.79 12.84
N LYS A 138 4.17 25.24 11.64
CA LYS A 138 3.31 25.99 10.71
C LYS A 138 2.64 25.10 9.66
N GLY A 139 2.91 23.79 9.65
CA GLY A 139 2.39 22.89 8.63
C GLY A 139 2.87 23.23 7.20
N LEU A 140 4.10 23.71 7.05
CA LEU A 140 4.65 24.07 5.75
C LEU A 140 5.44 22.90 5.16
N PHE A 141 5.04 22.49 3.95
CA PHE A 141 5.63 21.38 3.21
C PHE A 141 6.09 21.81 1.81
N GLU A 142 7.18 21.20 1.34
CA GLU A 142 7.65 21.30 -0.05
C GLU A 142 7.35 19.99 -0.75
N LEU A 143 6.39 20.00 -1.68
CA LEU A 143 5.99 18.83 -2.44
C LEU A 143 6.87 18.69 -3.70
N ASN A 144 7.40 17.50 -3.95
CA ASN A 144 8.18 17.20 -5.16
C ASN A 144 7.23 16.99 -6.35
N THR A 145 6.80 18.08 -6.98
CA THR A 145 5.85 18.08 -8.10
C THR A 145 6.54 18.00 -9.49
N GLY A 146 7.86 17.91 -9.54
CA GLY A 146 8.64 18.08 -10.77
C GLY A 146 8.53 16.94 -11.77
N ASP A 147 8.39 15.70 -11.31
CA ASP A 147 8.31 14.52 -12.17
C ASP A 147 6.87 13.97 -12.20
N LYS A 148 6.30 13.91 -13.42
CA LYS A 148 4.96 13.40 -13.67
C LYS A 148 4.93 12.07 -14.42
N HIS A 149 6.09 11.46 -14.63
CA HIS A 149 6.15 10.15 -15.25
C HIS A 149 5.63 9.06 -14.31
N THR A 150 5.14 7.99 -14.90
CA THR A 150 4.73 6.81 -14.14
C THR A 150 5.96 6.19 -13.47
N GLN A 151 5.86 5.95 -12.18
CA GLN A 151 6.84 5.15 -11.45
C GLN A 151 6.34 3.71 -11.37
N VAL A 152 7.24 2.75 -11.59
CA VAL A 152 6.90 1.33 -11.46
C VAL A 152 7.57 0.75 -10.23
N ILE A 153 6.85 -0.15 -9.56
CA ILE A 153 7.37 -0.90 -8.41
C ILE A 153 7.99 -2.18 -8.94
N THR A 154 9.24 -2.43 -8.55
CA THR A 154 10.00 -3.63 -8.94
C THR A 154 10.77 -4.16 -7.74
N TYR A 155 11.43 -5.32 -7.90
CA TYR A 155 12.35 -5.80 -6.88
C TYR A 155 13.72 -5.13 -7.00
N ARG A 156 14.36 -4.88 -5.88
CA ARG A 156 15.76 -4.49 -5.84
C ARG A 156 16.65 -5.69 -6.19
N LYS A 157 17.48 -5.50 -7.19
CA LYS A 157 18.37 -6.56 -7.73
C LYS A 157 19.27 -7.18 -6.65
N ASP A 158 19.80 -6.36 -5.74
CA ASP A 158 20.72 -6.79 -4.67
C ASP A 158 20.02 -7.50 -3.50
N SER A 159 18.68 -7.55 -3.50
CA SER A 159 17.90 -8.15 -2.43
C SER A 159 17.07 -9.37 -2.82
N LEU A 160 17.13 -9.78 -4.11
CA LEU A 160 16.37 -10.93 -4.59
C LEU A 160 16.71 -12.19 -3.78
N PHE A 161 15.71 -12.72 -3.09
CA PHE A 161 15.81 -13.88 -2.19
C PHE A 161 16.93 -13.80 -1.14
N SER A 162 17.32 -12.58 -0.74
CA SER A 162 18.46 -12.33 0.16
C SER A 162 18.26 -12.88 1.58
N ARG A 163 17.00 -13.09 1.97
CA ARG A 163 16.61 -13.69 3.25
C ARG A 163 15.49 -14.72 3.02
N GLY A 164 15.81 -15.85 2.40
CA GLY A 164 14.82 -16.86 2.04
C GLY A 164 13.87 -16.35 0.97
N SER A 165 12.59 -16.26 1.25
CA SER A 165 11.56 -15.77 0.32
C SER A 165 11.51 -14.27 0.15
N PHE A 166 12.27 -13.52 0.96
CA PHE A 166 12.20 -12.08 1.00
C PHE A 166 13.01 -11.40 -0.11
N SER A 167 12.38 -10.45 -0.79
CA SER A 167 12.99 -9.54 -1.75
C SER A 167 12.45 -8.12 -1.53
N ARG A 168 13.34 -7.13 -1.42
CA ARG A 168 12.92 -5.72 -1.25
C ARG A 168 12.36 -5.18 -2.54
N GLN A 169 11.34 -4.35 -2.39
CA GLN A 169 10.79 -3.57 -3.48
C GLN A 169 11.46 -2.20 -3.59
N ILE A 170 11.36 -1.60 -4.76
CA ILE A 170 11.82 -0.23 -5.05
C ILE A 170 10.94 0.39 -6.13
N GLY A 171 10.65 1.69 -6.01
CA GLY A 171 10.09 2.47 -7.10
C GLY A 171 11.17 2.94 -8.06
N ILE A 172 11.00 2.74 -9.34
CA ILE A 172 11.90 3.27 -10.36
C ILE A 172 11.13 4.20 -11.31
N PRO A 173 11.72 5.36 -11.67
CA PRO A 173 11.11 6.27 -12.64
C PRO A 173 11.15 5.64 -14.04
N THR A 174 10.10 5.86 -14.81
CA THR A 174 10.04 5.50 -16.23
C THR A 174 9.96 6.76 -17.09
N LYS A 175 10.04 6.61 -18.41
CA LYS A 175 9.76 7.67 -19.37
C LYS A 175 8.28 7.74 -19.80
N TYR A 176 7.45 6.88 -19.26
CA TYR A 176 6.05 6.77 -19.65
C TYR A 176 5.18 7.76 -18.87
N THR A 177 4.17 8.29 -19.55
CA THR A 177 3.20 9.26 -19.03
C THR A 177 1.76 8.73 -19.10
N ASP A 178 1.61 7.41 -19.19
CA ASP A 178 0.31 6.73 -19.23
C ASP A 178 0.25 5.63 -18.15
N ILE A 179 -0.91 5.03 -18.01
CA ILE A 179 -1.13 3.86 -17.14
C ILE A 179 -0.20 2.74 -17.57
N THR A 180 0.34 2.00 -16.60
CA THR A 180 1.10 0.78 -16.85
C THR A 180 0.61 -0.34 -15.96
N HIS A 181 0.73 -1.59 -16.42
CA HIS A 181 0.51 -2.74 -15.55
C HIS A 181 1.57 -2.81 -14.45
N ALA A 182 1.18 -3.45 -13.33
CA ALA A 182 2.08 -3.74 -12.24
C ALA A 182 1.91 -5.20 -11.78
N TYR A 183 2.83 -5.68 -10.96
CA TYR A 183 2.77 -7.00 -10.31
C TYR A 183 3.05 -6.92 -8.80
N LEU A 184 3.43 -5.75 -8.31
CA LEU A 184 3.68 -5.47 -6.89
C LEU A 184 2.77 -4.35 -6.41
N MET A 185 2.59 -4.27 -5.10
CA MET A 185 1.82 -3.23 -4.41
C MET A 185 2.71 -2.45 -3.45
N ALA A 186 2.40 -1.17 -3.26
CA ALA A 186 2.94 -0.34 -2.19
C ALA A 186 1.90 -0.19 -1.10
N ALA A 187 2.22 -0.58 0.11
CA ALA A 187 1.32 -0.49 1.25
C ALA A 187 0.95 0.96 1.64
N GLY A 188 1.77 1.93 1.26
CA GLY A 188 1.51 3.37 1.45
C GLY A 188 0.64 4.02 0.37
N CYS A 189 0.18 3.27 -0.66
CA CYS A 189 -0.74 3.77 -1.67
C CYS A 189 -1.48 2.60 -2.35
N ILE A 190 -2.70 2.33 -1.90
CA ILE A 190 -3.60 1.34 -2.49
C ILE A 190 -4.95 2.03 -2.68
N PHE A 191 -5.38 2.22 -3.93
CA PHE A 191 -6.71 2.72 -4.23
C PHE A 191 -7.48 1.75 -5.11
N THR A 192 -8.68 1.35 -4.67
CA THR A 192 -9.53 0.37 -5.36
C THR A 192 -10.97 0.44 -4.88
N ARG A 193 -11.85 -0.46 -5.34
CA ARG A 193 -13.20 -0.61 -4.79
C ARG A 193 -13.18 -1.05 -3.34
N GLY A 194 -14.12 -0.53 -2.52
CA GLY A 194 -14.19 -0.78 -1.08
C GLY A 194 -14.28 -2.26 -0.70
N ARG A 195 -14.97 -3.05 -1.53
CA ARG A 195 -15.08 -4.50 -1.31
C ARG A 195 -13.72 -5.23 -1.21
N PHE A 196 -12.64 -4.63 -1.68
CA PHE A 196 -11.29 -5.16 -1.48
C PHE A 196 -10.99 -5.49 0.00
N VAL A 197 -11.52 -4.71 0.94
CA VAL A 197 -11.33 -4.93 2.39
C VAL A 197 -11.90 -6.28 2.83
N GLU A 198 -13.02 -6.71 2.25
CA GLU A 198 -13.67 -7.99 2.55
C GLU A 198 -13.03 -9.15 1.79
N ASP A 199 -12.70 -8.92 0.51
CA ASP A 199 -12.14 -9.96 -0.37
C ASP A 199 -10.68 -10.28 0.01
N ILE A 200 -9.90 -9.27 0.41
CA ILE A 200 -8.47 -9.38 0.74
C ILE A 200 -8.18 -8.70 2.08
N PRO A 201 -8.70 -9.22 3.20
CA PRO A 201 -8.47 -8.61 4.50
C PRO A 201 -6.99 -8.62 4.87
N TYR A 202 -6.53 -7.59 5.57
CA TYR A 202 -5.15 -7.54 6.04
C TYR A 202 -4.86 -8.70 7.01
N ASP A 203 -3.78 -9.42 6.77
CA ASP A 203 -3.35 -10.50 7.65
C ASP A 203 -2.52 -9.93 8.81
N PRO A 204 -3.04 -9.96 10.04
CA PRO A 204 -2.37 -9.39 11.21
C PRO A 204 -1.14 -10.18 11.68
N ASN A 205 -0.87 -11.33 11.06
CA ASN A 205 0.26 -12.19 11.40
C ASN A 205 1.52 -11.86 10.60
N TYR A 206 1.42 -10.99 9.58
CA TYR A 206 2.61 -10.37 9.01
C TYR A 206 3.07 -9.20 9.89
N TYR A 207 4.36 -8.90 9.82
CA TYR A 207 4.92 -7.78 10.56
C TYR A 207 5.18 -6.59 9.62
N PHE A 208 6.33 -6.50 9.00
CA PHE A 208 6.72 -5.44 8.07
C PHE A 208 7.20 -6.06 6.75
N TYR A 209 8.25 -6.91 6.82
CA TYR A 209 8.69 -7.62 5.63
C TYR A 209 7.72 -8.74 5.27
N GLY A 210 7.43 -8.86 3.96
CA GLY A 210 6.46 -9.81 3.43
C GLY A 210 5.04 -9.25 3.29
N GLU A 211 4.73 -8.10 3.90
CA GLU A 211 3.44 -7.45 3.81
C GLU A 211 3.00 -7.19 2.37
N GLU A 212 3.75 -6.34 1.66
CA GLU A 212 3.39 -5.89 0.31
C GLU A 212 3.32 -7.05 -0.68
N LEU A 213 4.27 -8.01 -0.57
CA LEU A 213 4.28 -9.18 -1.44
C LEU A 213 3.11 -10.14 -1.14
N SER A 214 2.82 -10.42 0.12
CA SER A 214 1.70 -11.30 0.48
C SER A 214 0.35 -10.71 0.04
N MET A 215 0.16 -9.40 0.21
CA MET A 215 -1.03 -8.70 -0.26
C MET A 215 -1.14 -8.73 -1.79
N ALA A 216 -0.01 -8.51 -2.50
CA ALA A 216 0.01 -8.57 -3.95
C ALA A 216 -0.36 -9.98 -4.47
N LEU A 217 0.23 -11.03 -3.91
CA LEU A 217 -0.06 -12.41 -4.33
C LEU A 217 -1.50 -12.81 -4.05
N ARG A 218 -1.99 -12.51 -2.85
CA ARG A 218 -3.38 -12.81 -2.48
C ARG A 218 -4.34 -12.08 -3.39
N ALA A 219 -4.17 -10.78 -3.58
CA ALA A 219 -5.01 -9.99 -4.47
C ALA A 219 -4.93 -10.50 -5.91
N PHE A 220 -3.74 -10.77 -6.45
CA PHE A 220 -3.57 -11.28 -7.80
C PHE A 220 -4.29 -12.62 -8.03
N THR A 221 -4.11 -13.56 -7.11
CA THR A 221 -4.73 -14.89 -7.22
C THR A 221 -6.25 -14.87 -7.00
N HIS A 222 -6.79 -13.81 -6.35
CA HIS A 222 -8.23 -13.53 -6.27
C HIS A 222 -8.75 -12.66 -7.43
N GLY A 223 -7.98 -12.53 -8.52
CA GLY A 223 -8.41 -11.87 -9.75
C GLY A 223 -8.22 -10.36 -9.79
N PHE A 224 -7.60 -9.73 -8.79
CA PHE A 224 -7.25 -8.31 -8.84
C PHE A 224 -6.06 -8.06 -9.77
N SER A 225 -6.08 -6.92 -10.46
CA SER A 225 -5.04 -6.50 -11.39
C SER A 225 -4.44 -5.18 -10.96
N PHE A 226 -3.12 -5.04 -11.03
CA PHE A 226 -2.42 -3.87 -10.50
C PHE A 226 -2.04 -2.91 -11.62
N PHE A 227 -2.15 -1.62 -11.31
CA PHE A 227 -1.82 -0.54 -12.23
C PHE A 227 -1.08 0.57 -11.52
N HIS A 228 -0.08 1.12 -12.21
CA HIS A 228 0.54 2.38 -11.87
C HIS A 228 -0.03 3.47 -12.77
N ILE A 229 -0.33 4.62 -12.21
CA ILE A 229 -0.80 5.80 -12.94
C ILE A 229 0.28 6.88 -12.95
N PRO A 230 0.35 7.73 -13.97
CA PRO A 230 1.19 8.91 -13.95
C PRO A 230 0.67 9.92 -12.93
N ASP A 231 1.55 10.78 -12.43
CA ASP A 231 1.21 11.91 -11.56
C ASP A 231 0.30 11.55 -10.38
N VAL A 232 0.64 10.46 -9.66
CA VAL A 232 -0.11 10.02 -8.47
C VAL A 232 -0.35 11.20 -7.53
N PRO A 233 -1.62 11.48 -7.10
CA PRO A 233 -1.96 12.68 -6.35
C PRO A 233 -1.57 12.64 -4.87
N LEU A 234 -0.56 11.86 -4.52
CA LEU A 234 -0.02 11.67 -3.18
C LEU A 234 1.47 11.98 -3.11
N PHE A 235 1.92 12.39 -1.91
CA PHE A 235 3.32 12.55 -1.56
C PHE A 235 3.58 11.87 -0.22
N HIS A 236 4.74 11.25 -0.08
CA HIS A 236 5.12 10.47 1.10
C HIS A 236 6.43 11.00 1.69
N LEU A 237 6.53 11.03 3.03
CA LEU A 237 7.78 11.39 3.71
C LEU A 237 8.64 10.13 3.91
N TYR A 238 9.60 9.93 3.02
CA TYR A 238 10.54 8.83 3.13
C TYR A 238 11.58 9.08 4.22
N THR A 239 12.06 8.01 4.85
CA THR A 239 13.00 8.08 5.98
C THR A 239 14.34 8.71 5.60
N ASP A 240 14.83 8.48 4.39
CA ASP A 240 16.10 8.99 3.87
C ASP A 240 16.05 10.49 3.52
N VAL A 241 14.87 11.06 3.34
CA VAL A 241 14.67 12.50 3.11
C VAL A 241 13.98 13.20 4.28
N SER A 242 13.63 12.46 5.33
CA SER A 242 12.95 12.99 6.51
C SER A 242 13.91 13.92 7.28
N ASN A 243 13.45 15.14 7.49
CA ASN A 243 14.14 16.15 8.31
C ASN A 243 13.47 16.35 9.68
N ILE A 244 12.52 15.49 10.03
CA ILE A 244 11.92 15.41 11.36
C ILE A 244 12.14 14.02 11.94
N PRO A 245 12.40 13.89 13.26
CA PRO A 245 12.53 12.60 13.89
C PRO A 245 11.19 11.87 13.91
N ARG A 246 11.18 10.64 13.42
CA ARG A 246 10.05 9.71 13.53
C ARG A 246 10.52 8.44 14.23
N LYS A 247 9.74 7.97 15.17
CA LYS A 247 10.00 6.68 15.81
C LYS A 247 9.61 5.54 14.86
N LEU A 248 10.45 4.53 14.85
CA LEU A 248 10.20 3.29 14.10
C LEU A 248 9.82 2.19 15.08
N HIS A 249 8.96 1.28 14.66
CA HIS A 249 8.48 0.21 15.53
C HIS A 249 9.61 -0.68 16.07
N TRP A 250 10.73 -0.76 15.39
CA TRP A 250 11.93 -1.52 15.79
C TRP A 250 12.98 -0.71 16.54
N ASP A 251 12.67 0.54 16.92
CA ASP A 251 13.58 1.33 17.75
C ASP A 251 13.82 0.65 19.10
N PRO A 252 15.08 0.47 19.54
CA PRO A 252 15.42 -0.32 20.74
C PRO A 252 14.73 0.18 22.01
N GLU A 253 14.52 1.49 22.15
CA GLU A 253 13.89 2.08 23.32
C GLU A 253 12.41 1.70 23.45
N ASP A 254 11.70 1.61 22.34
CA ASP A 254 10.30 1.20 22.32
C ASP A 254 10.18 -0.32 22.37
N ASP A 255 11.04 -1.04 21.64
CA ASP A 255 10.99 -2.50 21.57
C ASP A 255 11.30 -3.19 22.90
N LYS A 256 12.19 -2.63 23.73
CA LYS A 256 12.58 -3.23 25.03
C LYS A 256 11.40 -3.50 25.96
N ASN A 257 10.32 -2.72 25.87
CA ASN A 257 9.16 -2.80 26.73
C ASN A 257 8.06 -3.74 26.18
N ARG A 258 8.15 -4.17 24.91
CA ARG A 258 7.15 -5.05 24.31
C ARG A 258 7.31 -6.50 24.76
N ALA A 259 6.19 -7.20 24.89
CA ALA A 259 6.15 -8.61 25.24
C ALA A 259 6.76 -9.48 24.12
N ILE A 260 6.50 -9.15 22.86
CA ILE A 260 7.06 -9.81 21.67
C ILE A 260 7.96 -8.81 20.96
N LYS A 261 9.21 -9.20 20.72
CA LYS A 261 10.20 -8.33 20.09
C LYS A 261 9.99 -8.26 18.57
N TRP A 262 10.38 -7.12 17.97
CA TRP A 262 10.20 -6.89 16.53
C TRP A 262 10.88 -7.99 15.67
N ASN A 263 12.04 -8.48 16.06
CA ASN A 263 12.75 -9.53 15.32
C ASN A 263 12.05 -10.89 15.39
N GLU A 264 11.31 -11.17 16.45
CA GLU A 264 10.46 -12.36 16.54
C GLU A 264 9.24 -12.23 15.64
N LEU A 265 8.64 -11.03 15.58
CA LEU A 265 7.54 -10.74 14.68
C LEU A 265 7.99 -10.82 13.20
N GLU A 266 9.17 -10.26 12.89
CA GLU A 266 9.76 -10.35 11.55
C GLU A 266 9.99 -11.80 11.13
N LYS A 267 10.59 -12.60 12.02
CA LYS A 267 10.81 -14.02 11.72
C LYS A 267 9.50 -14.75 11.40
N LYS A 268 8.47 -14.57 12.25
CA LYS A 268 7.14 -15.17 12.02
C LYS A 268 6.52 -14.71 10.69
N SER A 269 6.72 -13.44 10.33
CA SER A 269 6.26 -12.88 9.07
C SER A 269 6.91 -13.55 7.86
N LEU A 270 8.23 -13.79 7.92
CA LEU A 270 8.97 -14.48 6.84
C LEU A 270 8.61 -15.97 6.77
N ASP A 271 8.47 -16.65 7.90
CA ASP A 271 8.01 -18.04 7.94
C ASP A 271 6.60 -18.16 7.31
N ARG A 272 5.70 -17.20 7.62
CA ARG A 272 4.36 -17.14 7.04
C ARG A 272 4.35 -16.83 5.55
N LEU A 273 5.33 -16.09 5.04
CA LEU A 273 5.48 -15.86 3.61
C LEU A 273 5.88 -17.17 2.88
N ASP A 274 6.74 -17.97 3.49
CA ASP A 274 7.08 -19.32 2.99
C ASP A 274 5.86 -20.23 2.97
N ASP A 275 5.02 -20.20 4.02
CA ASP A 275 3.74 -20.94 4.06
C ASP A 275 2.76 -20.48 2.97
N LEU A 276 2.70 -19.18 2.67
CA LEU A 276 1.86 -18.65 1.60
C LEU A 276 2.32 -19.17 0.22
N PHE A 277 3.62 -19.18 -0.04
CA PHE A 277 4.18 -19.68 -1.31
C PHE A 277 3.99 -21.19 -1.48
N ALA A 278 3.98 -21.92 -0.37
CA ALA A 278 3.70 -23.37 -0.36
C ALA A 278 2.20 -23.71 -0.33
N GLU A 279 1.32 -22.69 -0.47
CA GLU A 279 -0.14 -22.82 -0.42
C GLU A 279 -0.69 -23.45 0.90
N ASN A 280 0.05 -23.33 2.00
CA ASN A 280 -0.31 -23.88 3.30
C ASN A 280 -1.29 -23.00 4.10
N ILE A 281 -1.64 -21.80 3.59
CA ILE A 281 -2.57 -20.88 4.25
C ILE A 281 -3.93 -20.99 3.58
N GLU A 282 -4.92 -21.43 4.34
CA GLU A 282 -6.30 -21.58 3.86
C GLU A 282 -7.17 -20.35 4.19
N GLY A 283 -8.33 -20.28 3.53
CA GLY A 283 -9.37 -19.26 3.75
C GLY A 283 -8.97 -17.87 3.23
N SER A 284 -9.57 -16.84 3.82
CA SER A 284 -9.41 -15.45 3.35
C SER A 284 -7.98 -14.90 3.44
N MET A 285 -7.10 -15.55 4.21
CA MET A 285 -5.70 -15.17 4.34
C MET A 285 -4.77 -15.94 3.36
N GLY A 286 -5.29 -16.92 2.64
CA GLY A 286 -4.58 -17.73 1.65
C GLY A 286 -4.62 -17.15 0.24
N LEU A 287 -4.05 -17.88 -0.70
CA LEU A 287 -4.12 -17.59 -2.12
C LEU A 287 -5.54 -17.87 -2.66
N GLY A 288 -5.94 -17.12 -3.68
CA GLY A 288 -7.15 -17.37 -4.45
C GLY A 288 -6.95 -18.43 -5.53
N SER A 289 -8.00 -18.69 -6.30
CA SER A 289 -7.99 -19.68 -7.38
C SER A 289 -8.32 -19.11 -8.77
N GLU A 290 -8.46 -17.78 -8.89
CA GLU A 290 -8.75 -17.14 -10.18
C GLU A 290 -7.51 -17.05 -11.08
N ARG A 291 -6.30 -16.99 -10.49
CA ARG A 291 -5.00 -17.01 -11.17
C ARG A 291 -4.00 -17.79 -10.34
N SER A 292 -3.05 -18.40 -11.02
CA SER A 292 -1.99 -19.23 -10.41
C SER A 292 -0.73 -18.43 -10.07
N LEU A 293 0.17 -19.03 -9.28
CA LEU A 293 1.52 -18.50 -9.08
C LEU A 293 2.36 -18.56 -10.37
N ASP A 294 2.05 -19.48 -11.30
CA ASP A 294 2.69 -19.50 -12.63
C ASP A 294 2.29 -18.29 -13.47
N ASP A 295 1.02 -17.85 -13.40
CA ASP A 295 0.59 -16.60 -14.05
C ASP A 295 1.33 -15.40 -13.45
N TYR A 296 1.52 -15.40 -12.12
CA TYR A 296 2.31 -14.36 -11.45
C TYR A 296 3.79 -14.42 -11.87
N ALA A 297 4.37 -15.59 -11.94
CA ALA A 297 5.76 -15.79 -12.37
C ALA A 297 6.00 -15.26 -13.80
N MET A 298 5.02 -15.44 -14.68
CA MET A 298 5.08 -14.94 -16.05
C MET A 298 5.15 -13.41 -16.12
N ILE A 299 4.34 -12.69 -15.32
CA ILE A 299 4.31 -11.23 -15.35
C ILE A 299 5.39 -10.58 -14.48
N SER A 300 5.87 -11.27 -13.44
CA SER A 300 6.87 -10.74 -12.51
C SER A 300 8.31 -11.11 -12.86
N GLY A 301 8.51 -12.17 -13.64
CA GLY A 301 9.83 -12.76 -13.90
C GLY A 301 10.41 -13.54 -12.71
N ILE A 302 9.59 -13.86 -11.71
CA ILE A 302 10.00 -14.53 -10.46
C ILE A 302 9.14 -15.78 -10.21
N ASP A 303 9.78 -16.92 -10.07
CA ASP A 303 9.19 -18.15 -9.55
C ASP A 303 9.36 -18.15 -8.02
N LEU A 304 8.28 -17.84 -7.33
CA LEU A 304 8.29 -17.70 -5.87
C LEU A 304 8.36 -19.05 -5.16
N GLU A 305 7.67 -20.07 -5.67
CA GLU A 305 7.67 -21.41 -5.10
C GLU A 305 9.08 -21.99 -5.08
N ASN A 306 9.79 -21.90 -6.20
CA ASN A 306 11.15 -22.44 -6.33
C ASN A 306 12.24 -21.40 -5.99
N LYS A 307 11.86 -20.17 -5.61
CA LYS A 307 12.77 -19.07 -5.27
C LYS A 307 13.79 -18.79 -6.38
N LYS A 308 13.31 -18.72 -7.63
CA LYS A 308 14.14 -18.52 -8.82
C LYS A 308 13.79 -17.23 -9.54
N VAL A 309 14.81 -16.58 -10.08
CA VAL A 309 14.64 -15.47 -11.02
C VAL A 309 14.57 -16.06 -12.42
N LEU A 310 13.43 -15.93 -13.10
CA LEU A 310 13.19 -16.40 -14.45
C LEU A 310 13.60 -15.35 -15.49
N ASP A 311 13.29 -14.09 -15.23
CA ASP A 311 13.66 -12.94 -16.04
C ASP A 311 14.09 -11.78 -15.11
N LEU A 312 15.39 -11.50 -15.10
CA LEU A 312 15.96 -10.47 -14.22
C LEU A 312 15.50 -9.06 -14.61
N GLN A 313 15.40 -8.76 -15.91
CA GLN A 313 15.00 -7.44 -16.36
C GLN A 313 13.53 -7.19 -16.06
N GLN A 314 12.67 -8.19 -16.25
CA GLN A 314 11.27 -8.07 -15.84
C GLN A 314 11.16 -7.88 -14.32
N ALA A 315 11.88 -8.66 -13.52
CA ALA A 315 11.82 -8.60 -12.06
C ALA A 315 12.36 -7.29 -11.48
N THR A 316 13.33 -6.65 -12.14
CA THR A 316 14.01 -5.46 -11.57
C THR A 316 13.77 -4.17 -12.35
N GLU A 317 13.15 -4.23 -13.53
CA GLU A 317 12.89 -3.06 -14.40
C GLU A 317 11.48 -3.07 -14.99
N SER A 318 10.68 -4.14 -14.76
CA SER A 318 9.31 -4.32 -15.29
C SER A 318 9.21 -4.18 -16.81
N THR A 319 10.25 -4.62 -17.54
CA THR A 319 10.45 -4.34 -18.97
C THR A 319 9.30 -4.82 -19.85
N PHE A 320 8.73 -6.00 -19.57
CA PHE A 320 7.59 -6.51 -20.31
C PHE A 320 6.34 -5.67 -20.06
N LEU A 321 5.99 -5.42 -18.79
CA LEU A 321 4.73 -4.72 -18.43
C LEU A 321 4.71 -3.26 -18.86
N VAL A 322 5.87 -2.58 -18.86
CA VAL A 322 5.95 -1.19 -19.37
C VAL A 322 5.97 -1.10 -20.89
N SER A 323 6.25 -2.20 -21.59
CA SER A 323 6.28 -2.24 -23.07
C SER A 323 4.93 -2.61 -23.69
N ILE A 324 4.04 -3.24 -22.93
CA ILE A 324 2.71 -3.64 -23.41
C ILE A 324 1.74 -2.47 -23.32
N ASP A 325 0.81 -2.36 -24.27
CA ASP A 325 -0.34 -1.49 -24.16
C ASP A 325 -1.15 -1.87 -22.91
N TRP A 326 -1.35 -0.94 -21.99
CA TRP A 326 -2.01 -1.21 -20.71
C TRP A 326 -3.47 -1.70 -20.86
N LYS A 327 -4.09 -1.52 -22.05
CA LYS A 327 -5.42 -2.05 -22.37
C LYS A 327 -5.43 -3.53 -22.78
N LYS A 328 -4.28 -4.17 -22.81
CA LYS A 328 -4.13 -5.60 -23.12
C LYS A 328 -3.85 -6.38 -21.85
N ASN A 329 -4.52 -7.51 -21.70
CA ASN A 329 -4.26 -8.44 -20.61
C ASN A 329 -2.83 -9.03 -20.77
N PRO A 330 -1.94 -8.82 -19.78
CA PRO A 330 -0.56 -9.33 -19.89
C PRO A 330 -0.44 -10.85 -19.68
N ILE A 331 -1.50 -11.51 -19.21
CA ILE A 331 -1.52 -12.95 -18.93
C ILE A 331 -1.99 -13.74 -20.17
N ASN A 332 -2.88 -13.17 -20.97
CA ASN A 332 -3.35 -13.81 -22.19
C ASN A 332 -2.30 -13.64 -23.30
N LYS A 333 -1.64 -14.73 -23.66
CA LYS A 333 -0.74 -14.83 -24.83
C LYS A 333 -1.51 -15.09 -26.10
#